data_f7b6ebc597705f27376b8bb3b749aea0
#
_entry.id   f7b6ebc597705f27376b8bb3b749aea0
#
_cell.length_a   1.000
_cell.length_b   1.000
_cell.length_c   1.000
_cell.angle_alpha   90.00
_cell.angle_beta   90.00
_cell.angle_gamma   90.00
#
_symmetry.space_group_name_H-M   'P 1'
#
loop_
_entity.id
_entity.type
_entity.pdbx_description
1 polymer ?
#
loop_
_entity_poly.entity_id
_entity_poly.type
_entity_poly.pdbx_seq_one_letter_code
_entity_poly.pdbx_strand_id
1 'polypeptide(L)'
;TRALNAILYENNNTISRIEQLLANNGIKFIVEKKLEKMPVDGYSFWVGENPTIVMTKRLNRIDNFAFVLFHELGHIVLHLLDSNNRVQDFIETDINTQDEHKNNDYEAAANKFAKDCIWGNIDHKTLFGKVTNPYSAGNYLTMISERLKINTGIVVGQYQFYCSEKKLCSNAYAV
;
A
#
# COMPACT_ATOMS: atom_id res chain seq x y z
N THR A 1 3.93 0.16 12.05
CA THR A 1 2.76 -0.16 11.21
C THR A 1 1.43 0.15 11.90
N ARG A 2 1.20 -0.23 13.20
CA ARG A 2 -0.08 0.03 13.90
C ARG A 2 -0.49 1.50 13.92
N ALA A 3 0.45 2.42 14.17
CA ALA A 3 0.17 3.86 14.19
C ALA A 3 -0.24 4.38 12.79
N LEU A 4 0.38 3.88 11.72
CA LEU A 4 -0.01 4.20 10.35
C LEU A 4 -1.44 3.73 10.05
N ASN A 5 -1.79 2.49 10.43
CA ASN A 5 -3.14 1.98 10.27
C ASN A 5 -4.19 2.82 11.02
N ALA A 6 -3.88 3.29 12.22
CA ALA A 6 -4.76 4.18 12.98
C ALA A 6 -4.96 5.52 12.25
N ILE A 7 -3.88 6.12 11.73
CA ILE A 7 -3.96 7.36 10.95
C ILE A 7 -4.83 7.18 9.69
N LEU A 8 -4.61 6.07 8.97
CA LEU A 8 -5.39 5.74 7.77
C LEU A 8 -6.87 5.47 8.09
N TYR A 9 -7.16 4.81 9.21
CA TYR A 9 -8.51 4.54 9.65
C TYR A 9 -9.27 5.83 9.98
N GLU A 10 -8.66 6.71 10.75
CA GLU A 10 -9.25 8.00 11.13
C GLU A 10 -9.39 8.94 9.94
N ASN A 11 -8.51 8.84 8.97
CA ASN A 11 -8.46 9.62 7.73
C ASN A 11 -8.64 11.15 7.95
N ASN A 12 -7.97 11.65 8.96
CA ASN A 12 -7.96 13.07 9.30
C ASN A 12 -6.53 13.61 9.32
N ASN A 13 -6.25 14.63 8.52
CA ASN A 13 -4.91 15.20 8.32
C ASN A 13 -3.86 14.10 8.00
N THR A 14 -4.27 13.12 7.24
CA THR A 14 -3.58 11.85 7.02
C THR A 14 -2.14 12.06 6.57
N ILE A 15 -1.92 12.87 5.55
CA ILE A 15 -0.57 13.12 4.98
C ILE A 15 0.37 13.70 6.02
N SER A 16 -0.02 14.78 6.69
CA SER A 16 0.84 15.47 7.69
C SER A 16 1.15 14.57 8.89
N ARG A 17 0.18 13.75 9.32
CA ARG A 17 0.38 12.81 10.43
C ARG A 17 1.30 11.66 10.05
N ILE A 18 1.21 11.15 8.82
CA ILE A 18 2.13 10.14 8.29
C ILE A 18 3.53 10.73 8.19
N GLU A 19 3.68 11.92 7.62
CA GLU A 19 4.95 12.62 7.52
C GLU A 19 5.62 12.76 8.89
N GLN A 20 4.89 13.27 9.89
CA GLN A 20 5.43 13.42 11.25
C GLN A 20 5.80 12.09 11.89
N LEU A 21 4.96 11.05 11.73
CA LEU A 21 5.23 9.71 12.27
C LEU A 21 6.49 9.10 11.65
N LEU A 22 6.64 9.19 10.34
CA LEU A 22 7.80 8.66 9.61
C LEU A 22 9.07 9.45 9.95
N ALA A 23 8.99 10.78 10.02
CA ALA A 23 10.10 11.65 10.42
C ALA A 23 10.61 11.32 11.83
N ASN A 24 9.71 11.05 12.78
CA ASN A 24 10.07 10.62 14.15
C ASN A 24 10.80 9.27 14.18
N ASN A 25 10.72 8.50 13.09
CA ASN A 25 11.42 7.22 12.91
C ASN A 25 12.58 7.31 11.91
N GLY A 26 13.05 8.51 11.57
CA GLY A 26 14.19 8.75 10.69
C GLY A 26 13.89 8.52 9.19
N ILE A 27 12.64 8.40 8.79
CA ILE A 27 12.21 8.19 7.41
C ILE A 27 11.65 9.51 6.87
N LYS A 28 12.20 10.00 5.76
CA LYS A 28 11.63 11.13 5.04
C LYS A 28 10.41 10.68 4.24
N PHE A 29 9.38 11.49 4.22
CA PHE A 29 8.17 11.24 3.44
C PHE A 29 7.81 12.47 2.62
N ILE A 30 7.64 12.27 1.33
CA ILE A 30 7.38 13.35 0.36
C ILE A 30 6.19 12.95 -0.50
N VAL A 31 5.25 13.88 -0.71
CA VAL A 31 4.13 13.69 -1.64
C VAL A 31 4.26 14.70 -2.78
N GLU A 32 4.63 14.20 -3.95
CA GLU A 32 4.87 15.01 -5.14
C GLU A 32 3.66 15.04 -6.08
N LYS A 33 3.59 16.11 -6.87
CA LYS A 33 2.66 16.17 -7.99
C LYS A 33 3.05 15.11 -9.02
N LYS A 34 2.07 14.53 -9.72
CA LYS A 34 2.30 13.58 -10.81
C LYS A 34 3.40 14.10 -11.77
N LEU A 35 4.47 13.35 -11.89
CA LEU A 35 5.50 13.59 -12.89
C LEU A 35 4.96 13.14 -14.25
N GLU A 36 4.90 14.02 -15.23
CA GLU A 36 4.19 13.82 -16.52
C GLU A 36 4.68 12.63 -17.37
N LYS A 37 5.82 12.03 -17.04
CA LYS A 37 6.43 10.94 -17.83
C LYS A 37 6.84 9.72 -17.00
N MET A 38 6.57 9.70 -15.70
CA MET A 38 6.88 8.55 -14.86
C MET A 38 5.57 7.92 -14.34
N PRO A 39 5.22 6.70 -14.79
CA PRO A 39 4.03 6.00 -14.34
C PRO A 39 4.22 5.32 -12.97
N VAL A 40 5.00 5.92 -12.07
CA VAL A 40 5.32 5.36 -10.75
C VAL A 40 4.37 5.98 -9.71
N ASP A 41 3.81 5.16 -8.85
CA ASP A 41 2.90 5.56 -7.78
C ASP A 41 3.66 5.90 -6.48
N GLY A 42 4.78 5.24 -6.24
CA GLY A 42 5.72 5.48 -5.14
C GLY A 42 7.11 4.96 -5.45
N TYR A 43 8.10 5.37 -4.68
CA TYR A 43 9.46 4.82 -4.70
C TYR A 43 10.21 5.16 -3.42
N SER A 44 11.19 4.29 -3.08
CA SER A 44 11.99 4.38 -1.86
C SER A 44 13.48 4.40 -2.20
N PHE A 45 14.24 5.28 -1.56
CA PHE A 45 15.68 5.42 -1.77
C PHE A 45 16.35 6.16 -0.61
N TRP A 46 17.67 6.19 -0.61
CA TRP A 46 18.44 6.94 0.36
C TRP A 46 18.64 8.41 -0.04
N VAL A 47 18.39 9.35 0.88
CA VAL A 47 18.78 10.75 0.77
C VAL A 47 19.73 11.08 1.91
N GLY A 48 21.01 11.04 1.64
CA GLY A 48 22.03 11.10 2.68
C GLY A 48 21.95 9.88 3.59
N GLU A 49 21.70 10.10 4.88
CA GLU A 49 21.59 9.03 5.88
C GLU A 49 20.15 8.61 6.17
N ASN A 50 19.16 9.21 5.52
CA ASN A 50 17.76 8.93 5.76
C ASN A 50 17.12 8.16 4.60
N PRO A 51 16.49 7.02 4.86
CA PRO A 51 15.60 6.40 3.90
C PRO A 51 14.42 7.33 3.62
N THR A 52 14.02 7.40 2.37
CA THR A 52 13.02 8.36 1.89
C THR A 52 11.95 7.63 1.09
N ILE A 53 10.70 7.91 1.38
CA ILE A 53 9.55 7.49 0.57
C ILE A 53 9.04 8.71 -0.19
N VAL A 54 8.90 8.58 -1.51
CA VAL A 54 8.22 9.56 -2.34
C VAL A 54 6.97 8.91 -2.91
N MET A 55 5.83 9.55 -2.71
CA MET A 55 4.55 9.14 -3.30
C MET A 55 4.03 10.18 -4.28
N THR A 56 3.41 9.72 -5.36
CA THR A 56 2.83 10.62 -6.36
C THR A 56 1.35 10.84 -6.12
N LYS A 57 0.83 12.05 -6.42
CA LYS A 57 -0.61 12.39 -6.31
C LYS A 57 -1.49 11.72 -7.38
N ARG A 58 -1.04 10.59 -7.97
CA ARG A 58 -1.90 9.78 -8.84
C ARG A 58 -2.99 9.04 -8.05
N LEU A 59 -2.72 8.82 -6.77
CA LEU A 59 -3.54 7.97 -5.93
C LEU A 59 -4.68 8.80 -5.32
N ASN A 60 -5.81 8.86 -6.00
CA ASN A 60 -7.04 9.50 -5.50
C ASN A 60 -7.85 8.59 -4.56
N ARG A 61 -7.43 7.32 -4.40
CA ARG A 61 -8.12 6.31 -3.60
C ARG A 61 -7.26 5.94 -2.42
N ILE A 62 -7.87 5.88 -1.23
CA ILE A 62 -7.16 5.58 0.01
C ILE A 62 -6.64 4.14 0.07
N ASP A 63 -7.28 3.19 -0.60
CA ASP A 63 -6.81 1.81 -0.70
C ASP A 63 -5.48 1.71 -1.46
N ASN A 64 -5.38 2.36 -2.62
CA ASN A 64 -4.14 2.43 -3.38
C ASN A 64 -3.06 3.19 -2.61
N PHE A 65 -3.42 4.32 -2.00
CA PHE A 65 -2.49 5.11 -1.20
C PHE A 65 -1.91 4.28 -0.04
N ALA A 66 -2.76 3.57 0.70
CA ALA A 66 -2.34 2.74 1.81
C ALA A 66 -1.44 1.59 1.35
N PHE A 67 -1.81 0.92 0.26
CA PHE A 67 -1.03 -0.18 -0.29
C PHE A 67 0.36 0.29 -0.70
N VAL A 68 0.46 1.36 -1.49
CA VAL A 68 1.75 1.91 -1.95
C VAL A 68 2.59 2.38 -0.77
N LEU A 69 2.01 3.08 0.22
CA LEU A 69 2.73 3.50 1.42
C LEU A 69 3.39 2.32 2.15
N PHE A 70 2.65 1.24 2.39
CA PHE A 70 3.20 0.07 3.07
C PHE A 70 4.14 -0.73 2.17
N HIS A 71 3.95 -0.73 0.86
CA HIS A 71 4.85 -1.34 -0.10
C HIS A 71 6.23 -0.65 -0.07
N GLU A 72 6.26 0.69 -0.15
CA GLU A 72 7.50 1.46 -0.05
C GLU A 72 8.17 1.32 1.31
N LEU A 73 7.37 1.28 2.38
CA LEU A 73 7.90 0.98 3.70
C LEU A 73 8.48 -0.45 3.78
N GLY A 74 7.91 -1.40 3.06
CA GLY A 74 8.44 -2.75 2.89
C GLY A 74 9.82 -2.73 2.25
N HIS A 75 10.03 -1.97 1.18
CA HIS A 75 11.35 -1.79 0.58
C HIS A 75 12.36 -1.21 1.57
N ILE A 76 11.98 -0.20 2.35
CA ILE A 76 12.87 0.35 3.36
C ILE A 76 13.25 -0.73 4.40
N VAL A 77 12.28 -1.39 5.00
CA VAL A 77 12.50 -2.29 6.13
C VAL A 77 13.21 -3.57 5.72
N LEU A 78 12.85 -4.14 4.58
CA LEU A 78 13.33 -5.45 4.14
C LEU A 78 14.61 -5.37 3.30
N HIS A 79 14.84 -4.23 2.65
CA HIS A 79 15.91 -4.15 1.64
C HIS A 79 16.90 -3.03 1.90
N LEU A 80 16.46 -1.80 2.18
CA LEU A 80 17.36 -0.67 2.38
C LEU A 80 18.07 -0.73 3.73
N LEU A 81 17.38 -1.18 4.79
CA LEU A 81 17.93 -1.28 6.16
C LEU A 81 18.61 -2.63 6.44
N ASP A 82 18.51 -3.61 5.54
CA ASP A 82 19.20 -4.88 5.68
C ASP A 82 20.71 -4.69 5.52
N SER A 83 21.45 -4.81 6.62
CA SER A 83 22.91 -4.66 6.64
C SER A 83 23.66 -5.70 5.81
N ASN A 84 23.04 -6.83 5.51
CA ASN A 84 23.65 -7.94 4.75
C ASN A 84 23.48 -7.77 3.23
N ASN A 85 22.49 -6.98 2.79
CA ASN A 85 22.16 -6.76 1.40
C ASN A 85 21.88 -5.28 1.13
N ARG A 86 22.75 -4.38 1.54
CA ARG A 86 22.59 -2.95 1.32
C ARG A 86 22.52 -2.65 -0.18
N VAL A 87 21.32 -2.72 -0.73
CA VAL A 87 21.02 -2.18 -2.05
C VAL A 87 21.05 -0.66 -1.91
N GLN A 88 21.97 -0.01 -2.61
CA GLN A 88 22.20 1.42 -2.44
C GLN A 88 21.02 2.27 -2.88
N ASP A 89 20.22 1.81 -3.85
CA ASP A 89 19.07 2.53 -4.36
C ASP A 89 18.03 1.54 -4.87
N PHE A 90 16.84 1.53 -4.26
CA PHE A 90 15.64 1.02 -4.92
C PHE A 90 15.04 2.16 -5.74
N ILE A 91 15.68 2.45 -6.83
CA ILE A 91 15.03 3.06 -7.95
C ILE A 91 14.53 1.90 -8.80
N GLU A 92 13.27 1.87 -9.05
CA GLU A 92 12.68 1.07 -10.12
C GLU A 92 13.17 1.63 -11.48
N THR A 93 14.48 1.72 -11.61
CA THR A 93 15.17 2.04 -12.83
C THR A 93 15.96 0.82 -13.22
N ASP A 94 15.39 0.15 -14.07
CA ASP A 94 15.97 -0.14 -15.39
C ASP A 94 15.53 -1.49 -15.92
N ILE A 95 14.66 -1.37 -16.73
CA ILE A 95 14.48 -1.90 -18.07
C ILE A 95 15.73 -2.58 -18.72
N ASN A 96 16.93 -2.48 -18.14
CA ASN A 96 18.17 -2.94 -18.79
C ASN A 96 19.15 -3.73 -17.93
N THR A 97 18.81 -4.20 -16.74
CA THR A 97 19.75 -5.05 -15.97
C THR A 97 19.31 -6.51 -15.90
N GLN A 98 20.28 -7.40 -16.11
CA GLN A 98 20.15 -8.86 -16.12
C GLN A 98 19.68 -9.52 -14.80
N ASP A 99 19.11 -8.75 -13.87
CA ASP A 99 18.64 -9.19 -12.56
C ASP A 99 17.10 -9.13 -12.40
N GLU A 100 16.34 -9.35 -13.48
CA GLU A 100 14.86 -9.40 -13.44
C GLU A 100 14.31 -10.34 -12.36
N HIS A 101 15.00 -11.44 -12.06
CA HIS A 101 14.56 -12.40 -11.04
C HIS A 101 14.69 -11.86 -9.62
N LYS A 102 15.78 -11.16 -9.28
CA LYS A 102 15.97 -10.59 -7.94
C LYS A 102 15.01 -9.43 -7.70
N ASN A 103 14.80 -8.59 -8.71
CA ASN A 103 13.83 -7.49 -8.62
C ASN A 103 12.42 -8.03 -8.36
N ASN A 104 12.03 -9.14 -8.99
CA ASN A 104 10.73 -9.77 -8.79
C ASN A 104 10.55 -10.31 -7.35
N ASP A 105 11.60 -10.85 -6.74
CA ASP A 105 11.56 -11.35 -5.35
C ASP A 105 11.44 -10.19 -4.34
N TYR A 106 12.10 -9.08 -4.56
CA TYR A 106 12.01 -7.88 -3.72
C TYR A 106 10.62 -7.26 -3.79
N GLU A 107 10.07 -7.12 -4.99
CA GLU A 107 8.70 -6.66 -5.22
C GLU A 107 7.67 -7.58 -4.56
N ALA A 108 7.84 -8.89 -4.70
CA ALA A 108 6.96 -9.87 -4.07
C ALA A 108 7.00 -9.77 -2.53
N ALA A 109 8.20 -9.55 -1.96
CA ALA A 109 8.37 -9.36 -0.52
C ALA A 109 7.72 -8.06 -0.03
N ALA A 110 7.91 -6.94 -0.75
CA ALA A 110 7.29 -5.65 -0.43
C ALA A 110 5.76 -5.72 -0.56
N ASN A 111 5.25 -6.36 -1.60
CA ASN A 111 3.81 -6.61 -1.79
C ASN A 111 3.23 -7.44 -0.65
N LYS A 112 3.95 -8.49 -0.23
CA LYS A 112 3.54 -9.31 0.91
C LYS A 112 3.54 -8.49 2.20
N PHE A 113 4.59 -7.71 2.44
CA PHE A 113 4.68 -6.83 3.60
C PHE A 113 3.51 -5.84 3.67
N ALA A 114 3.17 -5.20 2.55
CA ALA A 114 2.02 -4.28 2.48
C ALA A 114 0.70 -4.98 2.85
N LYS A 115 0.45 -6.16 2.29
CA LYS A 115 -0.74 -6.96 2.60
C LYS A 115 -0.78 -7.34 4.08
N ASP A 116 0.32 -7.82 4.62
CA ASP A 116 0.41 -8.24 6.03
C ASP A 116 0.25 -7.05 6.99
N CYS A 117 0.74 -5.85 6.62
CA CYS A 117 0.57 -4.63 7.41
C CYS A 117 -0.89 -4.15 7.46
N ILE A 118 -1.62 -4.24 6.35
CA ILE A 118 -3.00 -3.78 6.27
C ILE A 118 -3.96 -4.82 6.83
N TRP A 119 -3.79 -6.09 6.45
CA TRP A 119 -4.75 -7.15 6.68
C TRP A 119 -4.33 -8.20 7.69
N GLY A 120 -3.02 -8.30 8.01
CA GLY A 120 -2.48 -9.39 8.81
C GLY A 120 -2.74 -10.74 8.13
N ASN A 121 -3.15 -11.71 8.93
CA ASN A 121 -3.45 -13.07 8.44
C ASN A 121 -4.93 -13.26 8.07
N ILE A 122 -5.64 -12.20 7.68
CA ILE A 122 -7.07 -12.30 7.36
C ILE A 122 -7.25 -12.98 6.01
N ASP A 123 -8.01 -14.07 5.98
CA ASP A 123 -8.42 -14.72 4.74
C ASP A 123 -9.59 -13.97 4.10
N HIS A 124 -9.30 -13.32 2.98
CA HIS A 124 -10.29 -12.53 2.23
C HIS A 124 -11.43 -13.39 1.66
N LYS A 125 -11.18 -14.68 1.36
CA LYS A 125 -12.23 -15.59 0.91
C LYS A 125 -13.26 -15.82 2.02
N THR A 126 -12.80 -16.04 3.24
CA THR A 126 -13.67 -16.19 4.41
C THR A 126 -14.37 -14.86 4.74
N LEU A 127 -13.66 -13.73 4.59
CA LEU A 127 -14.19 -12.41 4.91
C LEU A 127 -15.27 -11.97 3.91
N PHE A 128 -15.00 -12.07 2.61
CA PHE A 128 -15.86 -11.56 1.54
C PHE A 128 -16.76 -12.61 0.91
N GLY A 129 -16.46 -13.90 1.08
CA GLY A 129 -17.25 -14.99 0.51
C GLY A 129 -18.67 -15.10 1.04
N LYS A 130 -18.99 -14.38 2.13
CA LYS A 130 -20.34 -14.27 2.68
C LYS A 130 -21.21 -13.25 1.97
N VAL A 131 -20.63 -12.42 1.12
CA VAL A 131 -21.36 -11.39 0.37
C VAL A 131 -21.92 -12.05 -0.89
N THR A 132 -23.21 -12.34 -0.87
CA THR A 132 -23.92 -13.00 -1.97
C THR A 132 -24.38 -12.02 -3.06
N ASN A 133 -24.55 -10.74 -2.69
CA ASN A 133 -24.97 -9.68 -3.61
C ASN A 133 -24.05 -8.46 -3.45
N PRO A 134 -23.21 -8.15 -4.44
CA PRO A 134 -22.31 -7.00 -4.40
C PRO A 134 -23.01 -5.65 -4.19
N TYR A 135 -24.24 -5.51 -4.72
CA TYR A 135 -24.99 -4.24 -4.60
C TYR A 135 -25.49 -3.96 -3.18
N SER A 136 -25.61 -4.99 -2.35
CA SER A 136 -26.01 -4.86 -0.94
C SER A 136 -24.84 -5.00 0.04
N ALA A 137 -23.61 -5.02 -0.47
CA ALA A 137 -22.40 -5.23 0.33
C ALA A 137 -22.09 -4.08 1.32
N GLY A 138 -22.58 -2.86 1.05
CA GLY A 138 -22.16 -1.64 1.76
C GLY A 138 -22.20 -1.75 3.28
N ASN A 139 -23.33 -2.13 3.86
CA ASN A 139 -23.46 -2.27 5.33
C ASN A 139 -22.50 -3.32 5.91
N TYR A 140 -22.32 -4.44 5.19
CA TYR A 140 -21.41 -5.49 5.62
C TYR A 140 -19.94 -5.04 5.58
N LEU A 141 -19.56 -4.31 4.54
CA LEU A 141 -18.19 -3.76 4.41
C LEU A 141 -17.91 -2.69 5.47
N THR A 142 -18.90 -1.85 5.79
CA THR A 142 -18.80 -0.89 6.90
C THR A 142 -18.60 -1.61 8.24
N MET A 143 -19.39 -2.66 8.51
CA MET A 143 -19.22 -3.47 9.71
C MET A 143 -17.83 -4.12 9.80
N ILE A 144 -17.28 -4.61 8.68
CA ILE A 144 -15.90 -5.12 8.61
C ILE A 144 -14.91 -4.02 8.96
N SER A 145 -15.04 -2.83 8.35
CA SER A 145 -14.21 -1.66 8.60
C SER A 145 -14.15 -1.31 10.08
N GLU A 146 -15.29 -1.20 10.73
CA GLU A 146 -15.41 -0.86 12.15
C GLU A 146 -14.80 -1.95 13.07
N ARG A 147 -15.03 -3.22 12.74
CA ARG A 147 -14.52 -4.35 13.52
C ARG A 147 -13.00 -4.48 13.42
N LEU A 148 -12.45 -4.30 12.22
CA LEU A 148 -11.03 -4.47 11.96
C LEU A 148 -10.22 -3.17 12.16
N LYS A 149 -10.90 -2.03 12.34
CA LYS A 149 -10.27 -0.71 12.38
C LYS A 149 -9.43 -0.44 11.12
N ILE A 150 -9.95 -0.87 9.97
CA ILE A 150 -9.42 -0.57 8.64
C ILE A 150 -10.36 0.40 7.96
N ASN A 151 -9.83 1.45 7.33
CA ASN A 151 -10.65 2.44 6.65
C ASN A 151 -11.62 1.80 5.65
N THR A 152 -12.87 2.27 5.62
CA THR A 152 -13.93 1.71 4.77
C THR A 152 -13.53 1.72 3.29
N GLY A 153 -12.85 2.77 2.80
CA GLY A 153 -12.36 2.82 1.43
C GLY A 153 -11.33 1.74 1.11
N ILE A 154 -10.49 1.36 2.08
CA ILE A 154 -9.53 0.25 1.93
C ILE A 154 -10.27 -1.09 1.87
N VAL A 155 -11.28 -1.27 2.73
CA VAL A 155 -12.11 -2.51 2.73
C VAL A 155 -12.87 -2.65 1.42
N VAL A 156 -13.47 -1.55 0.92
CA VAL A 156 -14.20 -1.53 -0.36
C VAL A 156 -13.26 -1.84 -1.53
N GLY A 157 -12.09 -1.21 -1.57
CA GLY A 157 -11.09 -1.47 -2.61
C GLY A 157 -10.65 -2.93 -2.67
N GLN A 158 -10.37 -3.54 -1.53
CA GLN A 158 -10.02 -4.94 -1.46
C GLN A 158 -11.19 -5.87 -1.85
N TYR A 159 -12.41 -5.51 -1.49
CA TYR A 159 -13.60 -6.25 -1.91
C TYR A 159 -13.80 -6.19 -3.43
N GLN A 160 -13.63 -5.00 -4.04
CA GLN A 160 -13.69 -4.84 -5.50
C GLN A 160 -12.64 -5.70 -6.21
N PHE A 161 -11.40 -5.72 -5.68
CA PHE A 161 -10.34 -6.59 -6.18
C PHE A 161 -10.73 -8.08 -6.08
N TYR A 162 -11.23 -8.51 -4.93
CA TYR A 162 -11.72 -9.87 -4.72
C TYR A 162 -12.82 -10.25 -5.73
N CYS A 163 -13.79 -9.37 -5.98
CA CYS A 163 -14.85 -9.59 -6.95
C CYS A 163 -14.32 -9.70 -8.38
N SER A 164 -13.33 -8.89 -8.76
CA SER A 164 -12.72 -8.93 -10.08
C SER A 164 -11.98 -10.24 -10.33
N GLU A 165 -11.19 -10.71 -9.36
CA GLU A 165 -10.49 -12.01 -9.44
C GLU A 165 -11.47 -13.19 -9.59
N LYS A 166 -12.62 -13.11 -8.94
CA LYS A 166 -13.65 -14.16 -8.98
C LYS A 166 -14.62 -14.01 -10.15
N LYS A 167 -14.49 -12.98 -10.97
CA LYS A 167 -15.42 -12.65 -12.06
C LYS A 167 -16.88 -12.51 -11.56
N LEU A 168 -17.06 -12.10 -10.30
CA LEU A 168 -18.38 -11.96 -9.67
C LEU A 168 -19.11 -10.68 -10.14
N CYS A 169 -18.37 -9.68 -10.63
CA CYS A 169 -18.93 -8.43 -11.12
C CYS A 169 -18.18 -8.00 -12.39
N SER A 170 -18.88 -7.89 -13.49
CA SER A 170 -18.31 -7.32 -14.74
C SER A 170 -18.08 -5.81 -14.66
N ASN A 171 -18.65 -5.10 -13.66
CA ASN A 171 -18.60 -3.63 -13.51
C ASN A 171 -18.39 -3.18 -12.04
N ALA A 172 -17.55 -3.88 -11.26
CA ALA A 172 -17.30 -3.51 -9.87
C ALA A 172 -16.56 -2.16 -9.67
N TYR A 173 -16.23 -1.46 -10.75
CA TYR A 173 -15.57 -0.14 -10.75
C TYR A 173 -16.54 1.04 -10.91
N ALA A 174 -17.85 0.81 -10.92
CA ALA A 174 -18.86 1.82 -11.09
C ALA A 174 -19.61 2.12 -9.77
N VAL A 175 -18.87 2.52 -8.74
CA VAL A 175 -19.45 3.20 -7.55
C VAL A 175 -18.47 4.30 -7.11
#